data_31c3c2ad07258f4d80fa76163163c24e
#
_entry.id   31c3c2ad07258f4d80fa76163163c24e
#
_cell.length_a   1.000
_cell.length_b   1.000
_cell.length_c   1.000
_cell.angle_alpha   90.00
_cell.angle_beta   90.00
_cell.angle_gamma   90.00
#
_symmetry.space_group_name_H-M   'P 1'
#
loop_
_entity.id
_entity.type
_entity.pdbx_description
1 polymer ?
#
loop_
_entity_poly.entity_id
_entity_poly.type
_entity_poly.pdbx_seq_one_letter_code
_entity_poly.pdbx_strand_id
1 'polypeptide(L)'
;SEKIQLYRSTFTVSSVTGFHGFELAVKAQAGIVVYLNGQEIYRRYLPAGAISSSTSATGGQDSAYWRTITGKMASLVQGQNTLAVGIINVSTYDTPVAFDAILRLMTESVEYPRYWDFTSTSGSGDVSNLFDLDANTRARGAFNGGVDIVITLSNSRAEMFNEYCIVTNYDTPSEDPREWSIFGSNDNNNFDLIKSETNVFFDGRSTPYCFYMPGITKAYAIYKISITKVAEDSANYFAMSQFNFYLEDLDH
;
A
#
# COMPACT_ATOMS: atom_id res chain seq x y z
N SER A 1 8.65 20.31 20.30
CA SER A 1 7.47 19.94 19.48
C SER A 1 6.75 18.78 20.15
N GLU A 2 5.44 18.70 19.98
CA GLU A 2 4.68 17.57 20.47
C GLU A 2 4.96 16.34 19.62
N LYS A 3 5.13 15.18 20.26
CA LYS A 3 5.41 13.92 19.57
C LYS A 3 4.22 13.47 18.71
N ILE A 4 3.00 13.78 19.13
CA ILE A 4 1.76 13.45 18.47
C ILE A 4 0.96 14.72 18.21
N GLN A 5 0.54 14.91 16.98
CA GLN A 5 -0.35 15.99 16.57
C GLN A 5 -1.63 15.36 16.01
N LEU A 6 -2.78 15.81 16.52
CA LEU A 6 -4.08 15.29 16.12
C LEU A 6 -4.90 16.39 15.46
N TYR A 7 -5.44 16.08 14.31
CA TYR A 7 -6.27 16.97 13.51
C TYR A 7 -7.63 16.34 13.27
N ARG A 8 -8.65 17.15 13.20
CA ARG A 8 -10.01 16.72 12.92
C ARG A 8 -10.73 17.74 12.06
N SER A 9 -11.42 17.25 11.03
CA SER A 9 -12.32 18.04 10.19
C SER A 9 -13.65 17.33 10.06
N THR A 10 -14.73 18.08 9.94
CA THR A 10 -16.07 17.54 9.66
C THR A 10 -16.58 18.03 8.33
N PHE A 11 -17.30 17.16 7.62
CA PHE A 11 -17.95 17.48 6.36
C PHE A 11 -19.31 16.79 6.29
N THR A 12 -20.21 17.33 5.47
CA THR A 12 -21.57 16.78 5.33
C THR A 12 -21.74 16.16 3.95
N VAL A 13 -22.28 14.96 3.94
CA VAL A 13 -22.66 14.23 2.73
C VAL A 13 -24.18 14.18 2.65
N SER A 14 -24.75 14.81 1.63
CA SER A 14 -26.20 14.89 1.46
C SER A 14 -26.85 13.54 1.07
N SER A 15 -26.11 12.71 0.35
CA SER A 15 -26.51 11.35 -0.01
C SER A 15 -25.27 10.49 -0.20
N VAL A 16 -25.31 9.25 0.25
CA VAL A 16 -24.29 8.23 -0.04
C VAL A 16 -24.59 7.42 -1.30
N THR A 17 -25.81 7.61 -1.85
CA THR A 17 -26.23 6.91 -3.08
C THR A 17 -25.41 7.42 -4.27
N GLY A 18 -24.88 6.49 -5.05
CA GLY A 18 -24.06 6.81 -6.23
C GLY A 18 -22.56 7.00 -5.95
N PHE A 19 -22.14 6.98 -4.68
CA PHE A 19 -20.72 6.88 -4.37
C PHE A 19 -20.30 5.41 -4.25
N HIS A 20 -19.17 5.07 -4.85
CA HIS A 20 -18.64 3.70 -4.90
C HIS A 20 -17.37 3.52 -4.06
N GLY A 21 -16.72 4.61 -3.70
CA GLY A 21 -15.50 4.60 -2.91
C GLY A 21 -15.01 6.01 -2.57
N PHE A 22 -13.85 6.08 -1.97
CA PHE A 22 -13.12 7.34 -1.75
C PHE A 22 -11.70 7.26 -2.30
N GLU A 23 -11.18 8.40 -2.67
CA GLU A 23 -9.77 8.65 -2.89
C GLU A 23 -9.26 9.53 -1.75
N LEU A 24 -8.20 9.08 -1.07
CA LEU A 24 -7.50 9.86 -0.05
C LEU A 24 -6.10 10.16 -0.55
N ALA A 25 -5.84 11.43 -0.89
CA ALA A 25 -4.49 11.90 -1.12
C ALA A 25 -3.92 12.45 0.18
N VAL A 26 -2.74 11.97 0.59
CA VAL A 26 -2.05 12.42 1.80
C VAL A 26 -0.61 12.79 1.48
N LYS A 27 -0.12 13.80 2.20
CA LYS A 27 1.25 14.26 2.16
C LYS A 27 1.74 14.39 3.60
N ALA A 28 2.74 13.58 4.01
CA ALA A 28 3.27 13.61 5.36
C ALA A 28 4.73 13.16 5.39
N GLN A 29 5.54 13.80 6.25
CA GLN A 29 6.96 13.47 6.45
C GLN A 29 7.20 12.49 7.60
N ALA A 30 6.23 12.33 8.50
CA ALA A 30 6.32 11.47 9.69
C ALA A 30 5.35 10.29 9.60
N GLY A 31 5.23 9.53 10.68
CA GLY A 31 4.18 8.53 10.82
C GLY A 31 2.81 9.18 10.74
N ILE A 32 1.91 8.61 9.98
CA ILE A 32 0.54 9.10 9.78
C ILE A 32 -0.49 7.99 9.95
N VAL A 33 -1.61 8.34 10.57
CA VAL A 33 -2.82 7.51 10.60
C VAL A 33 -4.03 8.37 10.27
N VAL A 34 -4.93 7.85 9.45
CA VAL A 34 -6.16 8.56 9.05
C VAL A 34 -7.37 7.71 9.39
N TYR A 35 -8.37 8.35 10.00
CA TYR A 35 -9.64 7.73 10.36
C TYR A 35 -10.79 8.46 9.69
N LEU A 36 -11.74 7.72 9.13
CA LEU A 36 -13.03 8.21 8.69
C LEU A 36 -14.12 7.65 9.63
N ASN A 37 -14.83 8.53 10.33
CA ASN A 37 -15.85 8.15 11.32
C ASN A 37 -15.35 7.14 12.38
N GLY A 38 -14.08 7.26 12.77
CA GLY A 38 -13.46 6.38 13.77
C GLY A 38 -12.92 5.06 13.21
N GLN A 39 -13.19 4.74 11.95
CA GLN A 39 -12.56 3.61 11.29
C GLN A 39 -11.24 4.04 10.63
N GLU A 40 -10.18 3.31 10.88
CA GLU A 40 -8.90 3.54 10.23
C GLU A 40 -9.01 3.23 8.74
N ILE A 41 -8.57 4.19 7.91
CA ILE A 41 -8.60 4.08 6.47
C ILE A 41 -7.19 4.17 5.85
N TYR A 42 -6.20 4.63 6.63
CA TYR A 42 -4.81 4.70 6.20
C TYR A 42 -3.85 4.74 7.39
N ARG A 43 -2.72 4.06 7.25
CA ARG A 43 -1.61 4.08 8.21
C ARG A 43 -0.29 3.94 7.49
N ARG A 44 0.71 4.73 7.93
CA ARG A 44 2.09 4.64 7.42
C ARG A 44 3.11 5.03 8.47
N TYR A 45 4.26 4.35 8.48
CA TYR A 45 5.35 4.54 9.43
C TYR A 45 4.92 4.51 10.89
N LEU A 46 3.95 3.69 11.21
CA LEU A 46 3.43 3.50 12.57
C LEU A 46 3.29 2.01 12.86
N PRO A 47 3.55 1.59 14.10
CA PRO A 47 3.28 0.23 14.52
C PRO A 47 1.77 -0.07 14.41
N ALA A 48 1.43 -1.34 14.30
CA ALA A 48 0.04 -1.79 14.36
C ALA A 48 -0.59 -1.48 15.73
N GLY A 49 -1.93 -1.41 15.76
CA GLY A 49 -2.72 -1.20 16.97
C GLY A 49 -3.04 0.25 17.29
N ALA A 50 -3.58 0.48 18.49
CA ALA A 50 -4.05 1.80 18.90
C ALA A 50 -2.90 2.78 19.10
N ILE A 51 -3.10 4.02 18.65
CA ILE A 51 -2.17 5.12 18.90
C ILE A 51 -2.31 5.57 20.36
N SER A 52 -1.18 5.67 21.05
CA SER A 52 -1.08 6.12 22.43
C SER A 52 0.02 7.17 22.58
N SER A 53 0.12 7.81 23.74
CA SER A 53 1.19 8.78 24.05
C SER A 53 2.60 8.19 23.94
N SER A 54 2.74 6.86 24.03
CA SER A 54 4.00 6.15 23.88
C SER A 54 4.31 5.74 22.44
N THR A 55 3.35 5.85 21.50
CA THR A 55 3.56 5.48 20.11
C THR A 55 4.65 6.36 19.48
N SER A 56 5.58 5.75 18.79
CA SER A 56 6.61 6.42 17.98
C SER A 56 6.46 5.98 16.53
N ALA A 57 6.79 6.88 15.61
CA ALA A 57 6.91 6.49 14.22
C ALA A 57 8.08 5.51 14.05
N THR A 58 7.91 4.55 13.15
CA THR A 58 8.92 3.56 12.77
C THR A 58 9.84 4.07 11.65
N GLY A 59 9.50 5.22 11.08
CA GLY A 59 10.24 5.87 10.03
C GLY A 59 9.66 7.23 9.67
N GLY A 60 10.24 7.87 8.67
CA GLY A 60 9.82 9.15 8.12
C GLY A 60 10.52 9.38 6.78
N GLN A 61 10.25 10.52 6.15
CA GLN A 61 10.87 10.93 4.88
C GLN A 61 11.45 12.33 5.00
N ASP A 62 12.58 12.56 4.32
CA ASP A 62 13.22 13.87 4.25
C ASP A 62 12.37 14.91 3.49
N SER A 63 11.48 14.44 2.62
CA SER A 63 10.53 15.27 1.88
C SER A 63 9.14 14.66 1.91
N ALA A 64 8.12 15.52 1.93
CA ALA A 64 6.74 15.09 1.86
C ALA A 64 6.30 14.96 0.39
N TYR A 65 5.83 13.79 0.02
CA TYR A 65 5.22 13.51 -1.28
C TYR A 65 3.73 13.23 -1.10
N TRP A 66 2.93 13.56 -2.09
CA TRP A 66 1.54 13.15 -2.14
C TRP A 66 1.45 11.63 -2.38
N ARG A 67 0.53 11.00 -1.68
CA ARG A 67 0.17 9.60 -1.89
C ARG A 67 -1.32 9.48 -1.97
N THR A 68 -1.77 8.86 -3.03
CA THR A 68 -3.19 8.63 -3.27
C THR A 68 -3.54 7.19 -2.95
N ILE A 69 -4.52 7.04 -2.09
CA ILE A 69 -5.06 5.76 -1.66
C ILE A 69 -6.53 5.76 -1.94
N THR A 70 -7.06 4.61 -2.24
CA THR A 70 -8.47 4.45 -2.51
C THR A 70 -9.05 3.39 -1.60
N GLY A 71 -10.28 3.58 -1.20
CA GLY A 71 -10.94 2.70 -0.27
C GLY A 71 -12.42 2.54 -0.53
N LYS A 72 -13.00 1.53 0.13
CA LYS A 72 -14.44 1.26 0.08
C LYS A 72 -15.21 2.24 0.96
N MET A 73 -16.46 2.49 0.60
CA MET A 73 -17.37 3.43 1.27
C MET A 73 -17.88 2.98 2.65
N ALA A 74 -17.42 1.86 3.20
CA ALA A 74 -18.00 1.26 4.41
C ALA A 74 -18.07 2.21 5.63
N SER A 75 -17.23 3.25 5.67
CA SER A 75 -17.16 4.19 6.79
C SER A 75 -17.89 5.50 6.55
N LEU A 76 -18.34 5.79 5.32
CA LEU A 76 -19.05 7.02 5.01
C LEU A 76 -20.53 6.90 5.33
N VAL A 77 -21.10 7.94 5.96
CA VAL A 77 -22.53 7.99 6.29
C VAL A 77 -23.20 9.22 5.67
N GLN A 78 -24.51 9.12 5.41
CA GLN A 78 -25.29 10.30 5.07
C GLN A 78 -25.36 11.23 6.30
N GLY A 79 -25.19 12.51 6.09
CA GLY A 79 -25.10 13.50 7.16
C GLY A 79 -23.65 13.87 7.48
N GLN A 80 -23.38 14.15 8.74
CA GLN A 80 -22.07 14.60 9.18
C GLN A 80 -21.08 13.43 9.25
N ASN A 81 -19.90 13.64 8.67
CA ASN A 81 -18.76 12.75 8.71
C ASN A 81 -17.57 13.45 9.36
N THR A 82 -16.68 12.67 9.93
CA THR A 82 -15.44 13.16 10.58
C THR A 82 -14.24 12.51 9.96
N LEU A 83 -13.31 13.30 9.43
CA LEU A 83 -11.96 12.88 9.07
C LEU A 83 -11.03 13.28 10.22
N ALA A 84 -10.31 12.30 10.77
CA ALA A 84 -9.32 12.53 11.80
C ALA A 84 -7.95 12.04 11.34
N VAL A 85 -6.91 12.84 11.60
CA VAL A 85 -5.54 12.55 11.21
C VAL A 85 -4.63 12.64 12.42
N GLY A 86 -3.84 11.60 12.66
CA GLY A 86 -2.76 11.60 13.62
C GLY A 86 -1.41 11.65 12.92
N ILE A 87 -0.57 12.63 13.28
CA ILE A 87 0.82 12.73 12.84
C ILE A 87 1.71 12.42 14.03
N ILE A 88 2.59 11.46 13.89
CA ILE A 88 3.44 10.95 14.95
C ILE A 88 4.91 11.05 14.54
N ASN A 89 5.69 11.78 15.32
CA ASN A 89 7.14 11.91 15.11
C ASN A 89 7.91 10.71 15.67
N VAL A 90 9.10 10.49 15.15
CA VAL A 90 10.04 9.50 15.69
C VAL A 90 10.46 9.89 17.10
N SER A 91 10.71 11.18 17.33
CA SER A 91 11.11 11.71 18.62
C SER A 91 10.42 13.06 18.91
N THR A 92 10.49 13.50 20.18
CA THR A 92 9.98 14.80 20.61
C THR A 92 10.84 15.99 20.14
N TYR A 93 12.01 15.71 19.57
CA TYR A 93 12.95 16.74 19.09
C TYR A 93 12.83 17.00 17.60
N ASP A 94 11.98 16.24 16.90
CA ASP A 94 11.76 16.46 15.48
C ASP A 94 11.07 17.81 15.22
N THR A 95 11.40 18.43 14.11
CA THR A 95 10.76 19.67 13.67
C THR A 95 9.27 19.43 13.41
N PRO A 96 8.43 20.48 13.51
CA PRO A 96 7.03 20.36 13.11
C PRO A 96 6.92 19.79 11.70
N VAL A 97 6.13 18.73 11.59
CA VAL A 97 5.99 18.01 10.31
C VAL A 97 4.87 18.64 9.52
N ALA A 98 5.18 19.05 8.30
CA ALA A 98 4.15 19.43 7.35
C ALA A 98 3.32 18.20 6.95
N PHE A 99 2.00 18.34 6.95
CA PHE A 99 1.12 17.35 6.35
C PHE A 99 -0.01 18.06 5.60
N ASP A 100 -0.59 17.35 4.65
CA ASP A 100 -1.84 17.71 3.99
C ASP A 100 -2.62 16.44 3.68
N ALA A 101 -3.95 16.57 3.59
CA ALA A 101 -4.83 15.45 3.28
C ALA A 101 -6.06 15.92 2.52
N ILE A 102 -6.34 15.27 1.40
CA ILE A 102 -7.51 15.54 0.55
C ILE A 102 -8.32 14.25 0.46
N LEU A 103 -9.59 14.31 0.86
CA LEU A 103 -10.55 13.22 0.68
C LEU A 103 -11.50 13.58 -0.46
N ARG A 104 -11.56 12.74 -1.48
CA ARG A 104 -12.51 12.85 -2.60
C ARG A 104 -13.46 11.66 -2.56
N LEU A 105 -14.74 11.92 -2.79
CA LEU A 105 -15.74 10.89 -2.93
C LEU A 105 -15.91 10.57 -4.42
N MET A 106 -15.98 9.29 -4.75
CA MET A 106 -15.97 8.82 -6.12
C MET A 106 -17.38 8.40 -6.53
N THR A 107 -17.95 9.13 -7.49
CA THR A 107 -19.32 8.91 -7.99
C THR A 107 -19.38 7.91 -9.14
N GLU A 108 -18.28 7.69 -9.81
CA GLU A 108 -18.17 6.61 -10.78
C GLU A 108 -17.70 5.37 -10.04
N SER A 109 -18.17 4.19 -10.43
CA SER A 109 -17.43 2.98 -10.17
C SER A 109 -16.10 3.20 -10.87
N VAL A 110 -15.14 3.75 -10.17
CA VAL A 110 -13.78 3.63 -10.63
C VAL A 110 -13.59 2.14 -10.65
N GLU A 111 -13.71 1.57 -11.83
CA GLU A 111 -13.04 0.34 -12.12
C GLU A 111 -11.57 0.66 -11.90
N TYR A 112 -11.19 0.70 -10.62
CA TYR A 112 -9.79 0.51 -10.34
C TYR A 112 -9.42 -0.73 -11.11
N PRO A 113 -8.23 -0.80 -11.67
CA PRO A 113 -7.75 -2.00 -12.31
C PRO A 113 -7.61 -3.11 -11.24
N ARG A 114 -8.73 -3.51 -10.65
CA ARG A 114 -8.86 -4.53 -9.60
C ARG A 114 -9.14 -5.90 -10.17
N TYR A 115 -9.32 -5.98 -11.45
CA TYR A 115 -9.44 -7.23 -12.17
C TYR A 115 -8.08 -7.56 -12.73
N TRP A 116 -7.20 -7.96 -11.82
CA TRP A 116 -5.93 -8.51 -12.17
C TRP A 116 -6.15 -9.98 -12.52
N ASP A 117 -5.80 -10.38 -13.71
CA ASP A 117 -5.58 -11.79 -14.01
C ASP A 117 -4.22 -12.15 -13.45
N PHE A 118 -4.20 -13.01 -12.42
CA PHE A 118 -2.96 -13.40 -11.78
C PHE A 118 -2.54 -14.75 -12.27
N THR A 119 -1.28 -14.88 -12.63
CA THR A 119 -0.60 -16.16 -12.77
C THR A 119 0.62 -16.17 -11.87
N SER A 120 0.78 -17.26 -11.14
CA SER A 120 2.00 -17.52 -10.38
C SER A 120 2.70 -18.72 -10.98
N THR A 121 4.00 -18.61 -11.20
CA THR A 121 4.82 -19.74 -11.67
C THR A 121 5.04 -20.78 -10.58
N SER A 122 4.79 -20.46 -9.32
CA SER A 122 4.94 -21.39 -8.20
C SER A 122 3.79 -22.40 -8.03
N GLY A 123 2.70 -22.26 -8.76
CA GLY A 123 1.63 -23.25 -8.87
C GLY A 123 0.83 -23.59 -7.62
N SER A 124 1.10 -22.98 -6.46
CA SER A 124 0.40 -23.30 -5.22
C SER A 124 0.30 -22.09 -4.31
N GLY A 125 -0.82 -21.48 -4.31
CA GLY A 125 -1.13 -20.35 -3.44
C GLY A 125 -2.19 -19.51 -4.13
N ASP A 126 -3.14 -19.05 -3.36
CA ASP A 126 -4.16 -18.16 -3.90
C ASP A 126 -3.58 -16.75 -4.00
N VAL A 127 -2.94 -16.44 -5.15
CA VAL A 127 -2.36 -15.11 -5.39
C VAL A 127 -3.43 -14.02 -5.48
N SER A 128 -4.70 -14.37 -5.65
CA SER A 128 -5.80 -13.41 -5.61
C SER A 128 -5.92 -12.75 -4.23
N ASN A 129 -5.50 -13.44 -3.17
CA ASN A 129 -5.46 -12.89 -1.82
C ASN A 129 -4.51 -11.70 -1.66
N LEU A 130 -3.55 -11.50 -2.58
CA LEU A 130 -2.69 -10.30 -2.57
C LEU A 130 -3.46 -9.02 -2.86
N PHE A 131 -4.67 -9.12 -3.41
CA PHE A 131 -5.41 -8.00 -3.97
C PHE A 131 -6.86 -7.90 -3.46
N ASP A 132 -7.22 -8.69 -2.46
CA ASP A 132 -8.57 -8.72 -1.88
C ASP A 132 -8.81 -7.63 -0.82
N LEU A 133 -7.76 -6.89 -0.46
CA LEU A 133 -7.76 -5.84 0.56
C LEU A 133 -8.06 -6.38 1.98
N ASP A 134 -7.89 -7.67 2.21
CA ASP A 134 -8.02 -8.28 3.53
C ASP A 134 -6.63 -8.72 4.04
N ALA A 135 -6.09 -8.00 5.02
CA ALA A 135 -4.79 -8.32 5.61
C ALA A 135 -4.78 -9.63 6.42
N ASN A 136 -5.95 -10.25 6.63
CA ASN A 136 -6.05 -11.56 7.31
C ASN A 136 -5.98 -12.74 6.32
N THR A 137 -6.10 -12.48 5.03
CA THR A 137 -5.81 -13.46 3.99
C THR A 137 -4.33 -13.40 3.59
N ARG A 138 -3.85 -14.38 2.86
CA ARG A 138 -2.49 -14.39 2.33
C ARG A 138 -2.38 -15.20 1.06
N ALA A 139 -1.47 -14.79 0.19
CA ALA A 139 -0.89 -15.65 -0.81
C ALA A 139 0.30 -16.38 -0.19
N ARG A 140 0.33 -17.70 -0.28
CA ARG A 140 1.44 -18.54 0.15
C ARG A 140 1.73 -19.56 -0.93
N GLY A 141 2.89 -19.52 -1.51
CA GLY A 141 3.27 -20.39 -2.61
C GLY A 141 4.62 -21.05 -2.39
N ALA A 142 4.86 -22.18 -3.08
CA ALA A 142 6.15 -22.85 -3.03
C ALA A 142 7.27 -21.91 -3.53
N PHE A 143 8.40 -21.93 -2.82
CA PHE A 143 9.59 -21.18 -3.16
C PHE A 143 10.74 -22.15 -3.43
N ASN A 144 11.05 -22.35 -4.71
CA ASN A 144 12.12 -23.26 -5.15
C ASN A 144 13.29 -22.47 -5.74
N GLY A 145 13.76 -21.46 -4.97
CA GLY A 145 14.83 -20.55 -5.42
C GLY A 145 14.36 -19.37 -6.27
N GLY A 146 13.05 -19.19 -6.42
CA GLY A 146 12.43 -18.05 -7.08
C GLY A 146 10.96 -18.27 -7.38
N VAL A 147 10.21 -17.18 -7.44
CA VAL A 147 8.80 -17.17 -7.85
C VAL A 147 8.47 -15.87 -8.60
N ASP A 148 7.77 -16.01 -9.70
CA ASP A 148 7.23 -14.88 -10.45
C ASP A 148 5.72 -14.79 -10.23
N ILE A 149 5.24 -13.61 -9.90
CA ILE A 149 3.82 -13.27 -9.85
C ILE A 149 3.58 -12.28 -10.98
N VAL A 150 2.80 -12.67 -11.98
CA VAL A 150 2.47 -11.84 -13.13
C VAL A 150 1.07 -11.26 -12.92
N ILE A 151 0.96 -9.96 -13.13
CA ILE A 151 -0.24 -9.16 -12.91
C ILE A 151 -0.59 -8.51 -14.25
N THR A 152 -1.71 -8.91 -14.84
CA THR A 152 -2.21 -8.29 -16.07
C THR A 152 -3.33 -7.31 -15.71
N LEU A 153 -3.20 -6.07 -16.17
CA LEU A 153 -4.22 -5.07 -15.94
C LEU A 153 -5.46 -5.36 -16.80
N SER A 154 -6.64 -5.16 -16.22
CA SER A 154 -7.90 -5.35 -16.92
C SER A 154 -7.96 -4.52 -18.21
N ASN A 155 -8.56 -5.12 -19.23
CA ASN A 155 -8.70 -4.52 -20.56
C ASN A 155 -7.36 -4.16 -21.23
N SER A 156 -6.24 -4.73 -20.78
CA SER A 156 -4.89 -4.45 -21.28
C SER A 156 -4.55 -2.95 -21.26
N ARG A 157 -5.20 -2.17 -20.41
CA ARG A 157 -4.92 -0.76 -20.26
C ARG A 157 -3.58 -0.59 -19.55
N ALA A 158 -2.65 0.10 -20.20
CA ALA A 158 -1.36 0.39 -19.60
C ALA A 158 -1.52 1.51 -18.55
N GLU A 159 -1.02 1.26 -17.35
CA GLU A 159 -0.98 2.23 -16.25
C GLU A 159 0.46 2.42 -15.80
N MET A 160 0.74 3.57 -15.23
CA MET A 160 2.04 3.90 -14.65
C MET A 160 1.88 3.97 -13.12
N PHE A 161 2.68 3.20 -12.40
CA PHE A 161 2.71 3.23 -10.94
C PHE A 161 4.09 3.65 -10.48
N ASN A 162 4.18 4.51 -9.50
CA ASN A 162 5.44 5.00 -8.96
C ASN A 162 5.69 4.59 -7.50
N GLU A 163 4.76 3.88 -6.91
CA GLU A 163 4.91 3.25 -5.59
C GLU A 163 4.21 1.89 -5.58
N TYR A 164 4.69 0.97 -4.76
CA TYR A 164 3.98 -0.25 -4.37
C TYR A 164 4.18 -0.52 -2.90
N CYS A 165 3.21 -1.25 -2.30
CA CYS A 165 3.30 -1.65 -0.91
C CYS A 165 3.12 -3.16 -0.78
N ILE A 166 3.93 -3.76 0.08
CA ILE A 166 3.80 -5.15 0.54
C ILE A 166 3.23 -5.12 1.95
N VAL A 167 2.19 -5.92 2.21
CA VAL A 167 1.71 -6.21 3.56
C VAL A 167 2.22 -7.59 3.94
N THR A 168 3.01 -7.65 5.00
CA THR A 168 3.53 -8.91 5.53
C THR A 168 2.40 -9.77 6.06
N ASN A 169 2.56 -11.09 5.94
CA ASN A 169 1.59 -12.00 6.53
C ASN A 169 1.68 -11.98 8.08
N TYR A 170 0.68 -12.55 8.74
CA TYR A 170 0.51 -12.42 10.18
C TYR A 170 1.36 -13.41 11.01
N ASP A 171 1.84 -14.52 10.44
CA ASP A 171 2.38 -15.65 11.23
C ASP A 171 3.70 -16.29 10.75
N THR A 172 4.16 -16.04 9.52
CA THR A 172 5.35 -16.72 8.96
C THR A 172 6.43 -15.75 8.49
N PRO A 173 7.15 -15.09 9.40
CA PRO A 173 8.18 -14.11 9.03
C PRO A 173 9.34 -14.71 8.23
N SER A 174 9.61 -16.00 8.35
CA SER A 174 10.64 -16.71 7.58
C SER A 174 10.35 -16.78 6.08
N GLU A 175 9.08 -16.62 5.69
CA GLU A 175 8.58 -16.71 4.33
C GLU A 175 8.40 -15.33 3.66
N ASP A 176 8.68 -14.23 4.38
CA ASP A 176 8.59 -12.88 3.83
C ASP A 176 9.55 -12.72 2.64
N PRO A 177 9.16 -12.01 1.57
CA PRO A 177 10.08 -11.61 0.53
C PRO A 177 11.27 -10.82 1.10
N ARG A 178 12.49 -11.16 0.69
CA ARG A 178 13.72 -10.49 1.11
C ARG A 178 14.45 -9.81 -0.03
N GLU A 179 14.39 -10.41 -1.21
CA GLU A 179 14.93 -9.84 -2.44
C GLU A 179 13.92 -10.06 -3.57
N TRP A 180 13.63 -9.02 -4.29
CA TRP A 180 12.71 -9.08 -5.44
C TRP A 180 12.97 -7.96 -6.43
N SER A 181 12.42 -8.15 -7.63
CA SER A 181 12.43 -7.13 -8.68
C SER A 181 11.03 -6.95 -9.24
N ILE A 182 10.71 -5.70 -9.58
CA ILE A 182 9.49 -5.33 -10.29
C ILE A 182 9.83 -5.07 -11.74
N PHE A 183 9.07 -5.65 -12.63
CA PHE A 183 9.18 -5.49 -14.06
C PHE A 183 7.87 -5.03 -14.67
N GLY A 184 7.93 -4.33 -15.80
CA GLY A 184 6.76 -3.96 -16.60
C GLY A 184 6.87 -4.46 -18.04
N SER A 185 5.73 -4.81 -18.64
CA SER A 185 5.64 -5.26 -20.04
C SER A 185 4.31 -4.81 -20.66
N ASN A 186 4.30 -4.69 -21.99
CA ASN A 186 3.08 -4.47 -22.79
C ASN A 186 2.79 -5.61 -23.77
N ASP A 187 3.62 -6.64 -23.79
CA ASP A 187 3.51 -7.78 -24.73
C ASP A 187 3.67 -9.16 -24.05
N ASN A 188 3.89 -9.18 -22.74
CA ASN A 188 4.15 -10.36 -21.91
C ASN A 188 5.40 -11.18 -22.31
N ASN A 189 6.24 -10.64 -23.16
CA ASN A 189 7.49 -11.28 -23.61
C ASN A 189 8.72 -10.46 -23.23
N ASN A 190 8.65 -9.14 -23.46
CA ASN A 190 9.72 -8.23 -23.16
C ASN A 190 9.40 -7.48 -21.86
N PHE A 191 10.20 -7.70 -20.82
CA PHE A 191 10.03 -7.10 -19.51
C PHE A 191 11.14 -6.09 -19.23
N ASP A 192 10.75 -4.84 -19.04
CA ASP A 192 11.64 -3.78 -18.58
C ASP A 192 11.79 -3.89 -17.05
N LEU A 193 13.02 -3.90 -16.56
CA LEU A 193 13.26 -3.81 -15.11
C LEU A 193 12.90 -2.40 -14.62
N ILE A 194 12.04 -2.32 -13.61
CA ILE A 194 11.60 -1.07 -12.99
C ILE A 194 12.37 -0.82 -11.71
N LYS A 195 12.39 -1.80 -10.81
CA LYS A 195 12.97 -1.65 -9.48
C LYS A 195 13.46 -3.00 -8.95
N SER A 196 14.54 -2.98 -8.19
CA SER A 196 15.00 -4.13 -7.41
C SER A 196 15.18 -3.73 -5.95
N GLU A 197 14.80 -4.63 -5.06
CA GLU A 197 15.01 -4.52 -3.63
C GLU A 197 15.86 -5.70 -3.14
N THR A 198 16.80 -5.41 -2.26
CA THR A 198 17.72 -6.40 -1.72
C THR A 198 17.88 -6.24 -0.21
N ASN A 199 18.03 -7.36 0.49
CA ASN A 199 18.22 -7.38 1.95
C ASN A 199 17.12 -6.64 2.73
N VAL A 200 15.88 -6.69 2.28
CA VAL A 200 14.75 -6.10 3.00
C VAL A 200 14.38 -6.96 4.19
N PHE A 201 14.14 -6.33 5.33
CA PHE A 201 13.65 -6.96 6.56
C PHE A 201 12.39 -6.23 7.02
N PHE A 202 11.39 -7.00 7.34
CA PHE A 202 10.13 -6.51 7.88
C PHE A 202 10.09 -6.76 9.38
N ASP A 203 10.00 -5.70 10.17
CA ASP A 203 9.96 -5.74 11.64
C ASP A 203 8.54 -5.80 12.22
N GLY A 204 7.51 -5.63 11.38
CA GLY A 204 6.09 -5.70 11.73
C GLY A 204 5.33 -6.80 10.99
N ARG A 205 4.19 -7.20 11.56
CA ARG A 205 3.26 -8.15 10.94
C ARG A 205 1.97 -7.45 10.54
N SER A 206 1.34 -7.90 9.43
CA SER A 206 0.12 -7.29 8.88
C SER A 206 0.24 -5.76 8.72
N THR A 207 1.44 -5.31 8.37
CA THR A 207 1.79 -3.90 8.25
C THR A 207 2.23 -3.61 6.83
N PRO A 208 1.73 -2.55 6.19
CA PRO A 208 2.18 -2.16 4.86
C PRO A 208 3.58 -1.54 4.90
N TYR A 209 4.44 -2.02 4.03
CA TYR A 209 5.76 -1.47 3.73
C TYR A 209 5.76 -0.99 2.28
N CYS A 210 5.97 0.30 2.08
CA CYS A 210 5.84 0.93 0.77
C CYS A 210 7.20 1.29 0.19
N PHE A 211 7.33 1.09 -1.11
CA PHE A 211 8.57 1.25 -1.88
C PHE A 211 8.32 2.17 -3.05
N TYR A 212 9.04 3.27 -3.09
CA TYR A 212 8.97 4.22 -4.18
C TYR A 212 9.77 3.74 -5.39
N MET A 213 9.22 3.92 -6.58
CA MET A 213 9.83 3.59 -7.86
C MET A 213 10.12 4.88 -8.65
N PRO A 214 11.22 5.58 -8.37
CA PRO A 214 11.53 6.85 -9.02
C PRO A 214 11.87 6.65 -10.50
N GLY A 215 11.49 7.63 -11.32
CA GLY A 215 11.91 7.69 -12.71
C GLY A 215 11.12 6.79 -13.66
N ILE A 216 9.99 6.25 -13.24
CA ILE A 216 9.09 5.59 -14.18
C ILE A 216 8.49 6.64 -15.11
N THR A 217 8.69 6.43 -16.41
CA THR A 217 8.19 7.29 -17.48
C THR A 217 7.32 6.54 -18.48
N LYS A 218 7.08 5.25 -18.25
CA LYS A 218 6.37 4.36 -19.17
C LYS A 218 5.26 3.63 -18.43
N ALA A 219 4.09 3.62 -19.04
CA ALA A 219 2.96 2.82 -18.59
C ALA A 219 3.04 1.39 -19.11
N TYR A 220 2.63 0.42 -18.28
CA TYR A 220 2.62 -1.00 -18.62
C TYR A 220 1.25 -1.62 -18.38
N ALA A 221 0.85 -2.53 -19.25
CA ALA A 221 -0.37 -3.32 -19.07
C ALA A 221 -0.14 -4.59 -18.24
N ILE A 222 1.12 -4.98 -18.05
CA ILE A 222 1.52 -6.18 -17.33
C ILE A 222 2.66 -5.83 -16.39
N TYR A 223 2.53 -6.21 -15.14
CA TYR A 223 3.58 -6.10 -14.13
C TYR A 223 3.98 -7.50 -13.65
N LYS A 224 5.26 -7.66 -13.33
CA LYS A 224 5.78 -8.90 -12.77
C LYS A 224 6.59 -8.62 -11.52
N ILE A 225 6.28 -9.35 -10.45
CA ILE A 225 7.07 -9.37 -9.23
C ILE A 225 7.88 -10.66 -9.26
N SER A 226 9.19 -10.56 -9.33
CA SER A 226 10.10 -11.70 -9.30
C SER A 226 10.77 -11.74 -7.93
N ILE A 227 10.36 -12.64 -7.06
CA ILE A 227 10.93 -12.85 -5.73
C ILE A 227 12.06 -13.86 -5.89
N THR A 228 13.28 -13.46 -5.55
CA THR A 228 14.49 -14.28 -5.69
C THR A 228 15.03 -14.76 -4.36
N LYS A 229 14.55 -14.19 -3.25
CA LYS A 229 14.92 -14.61 -1.90
C LYS A 229 13.79 -14.35 -0.92
N VAL A 230 13.65 -15.26 0.05
CA VAL A 230 12.79 -15.09 1.24
C VAL A 230 13.64 -14.90 2.49
N ALA A 231 13.01 -14.53 3.60
CA ALA A 231 13.70 -14.11 4.82
C ALA A 231 14.64 -15.19 5.38
N GLU A 232 14.27 -16.47 5.30
CA GLU A 232 15.13 -17.58 5.70
C GLU A 232 15.48 -18.46 4.50
N ASP A 233 16.76 -18.74 4.31
CA ASP A 233 17.27 -19.55 3.18
C ASP A 233 16.73 -21.01 3.21
N SER A 234 16.29 -21.49 4.37
CA SER A 234 15.67 -22.80 4.54
C SER A 234 14.16 -22.84 4.28
N ALA A 235 13.53 -21.67 4.06
CA ALA A 235 12.10 -21.63 3.80
C ALA A 235 11.77 -22.17 2.40
N ASN A 236 10.77 -23.05 2.35
CA ASN A 236 10.29 -23.65 1.10
C ASN A 236 9.08 -22.92 0.51
N TYR A 237 8.69 -21.81 1.11
CA TYR A 237 7.52 -21.02 0.71
C TYR A 237 7.85 -19.54 0.76
N PHE A 238 7.13 -18.75 -0.04
CA PHE A 238 6.97 -17.33 0.16
C PHE A 238 5.57 -17.05 0.71
N ALA A 239 5.40 -15.96 1.44
CA ALA A 239 4.09 -15.53 1.91
C ALA A 239 3.99 -14.00 2.01
N MET A 240 2.86 -13.45 1.55
CA MET A 240 2.47 -12.04 1.71
C MET A 240 0.97 -11.97 1.93
N SER A 241 0.49 -11.02 2.72
CA SER A 241 -0.95 -10.78 2.85
C SER A 241 -1.48 -9.92 1.71
N GLN A 242 -0.78 -8.85 1.35
CA GLN A 242 -1.23 -7.98 0.25
C GLN A 242 -0.06 -7.42 -0.55
N PHE A 243 -0.36 -7.09 -1.79
CA PHE A 243 0.48 -6.31 -2.68
C PHE A 243 -0.39 -5.27 -3.40
N ASN A 244 -0.01 -4.00 -3.34
CA ASN A 244 -0.76 -2.94 -3.97
C ASN A 244 0.17 -1.99 -4.72
N PHE A 245 -0.23 -1.59 -5.93
CA PHE A 245 0.41 -0.52 -6.68
C PHE A 245 -0.31 0.81 -6.44
N TYR A 246 0.45 1.90 -6.45
CA TYR A 246 -0.06 3.26 -6.31
C TYR A 246 0.54 4.19 -7.36
N LEU A 247 -0.27 5.13 -7.82
CA LEU A 247 0.19 6.27 -8.58
C LEU A 247 0.26 7.46 -7.61
N GLU A 248 1.44 8.00 -7.43
CA GLU A 248 1.64 9.26 -6.74
C GLU A 248 1.55 10.39 -7.77
N ASP A 249 0.59 11.29 -7.58
CA ASP A 249 0.50 12.50 -8.41
C ASP A 249 1.55 13.49 -7.91
N LEU A 250 2.60 13.69 -8.69
CA LEU A 250 3.72 14.57 -8.35
C LEU A 250 3.45 16.06 -8.67
N ASP A 251 2.30 16.36 -9.29
CA ASP A 251 2.00 17.69 -9.86
C ASP A 251 0.90 18.47 -9.12
N HIS A 252 0.68 18.22 -7.83
CA HIS A 252 -0.26 19.03 -7.03
C HIS A 252 0.43 19.76 -5.90
#